data_b6453251301d7dac8178635ae6f81799
#
_entry.id   b6453251301d7dac8178635ae6f81799
#
_cell.length_a   1.000
_cell.length_b   1.000
_cell.length_c   1.000
_cell.angle_alpha   90.00
_cell.angle_beta   90.00
_cell.angle_gamma   90.00
#
_symmetry.space_group_name_H-M   'P 1'
#
loop_
_entity.id
_entity.type
_entity.pdbx_description
1 polymer ?
#
loop_
_entity_poly.entity_id
_entity_poly.type
_entity_poly.pdbx_seq_one_letter_code
_entity_poly.pdbx_strand_id
1 'polypeptide(L)'
;MKSWQKVIVGGASLTLASTLLVGCGSGSKDKKEAGADSKTIKLWVPTGSKKSYADTIAKFEKDSGYTVKVVESEDPKAQEKIKKDASTAADVFSLPHDQLGQLVESGTIQEVPEKYNKEIAATSTDQALVGAQYKGKTYAFPFGIESQVLFYNKSKLAAEDVTSYDTITTKATFGGTFKQANTYATGPLFMSVGNTLFGENGEDVKGTNWGNEKGAAVLKWIADQASNKGFVSLDANNVMSKFGDGSVASFESGPWDYEAAQKAIGKENLGVAIYPKVTIGGETVQQKAFLGVKLYAVNQAPAKGDTKRIAASYKLASYLTNTESQENQFKTRNIVPANKEVQSSEAVQSNELAKTVITMGSSSDYTVVMPKLSQMGTFWTESAAILSDAFNGKIKESDYLTKLQQFDKDIAATK
;
A
#
# COMPACT_ATOMS: atom_id res chain seq x y z
N MET A 1 -11.50 -15.84 -49.56
CA MET A 1 -12.62 -16.38 -50.37
C MET A 1 -13.77 -16.74 -49.48
N LYS A 2 -14.95 -16.18 -49.78
CA LYS A 2 -16.33 -16.59 -49.41
C LYS A 2 -16.67 -16.53 -47.88
N SER A 3 -17.56 -15.71 -47.45
CA SER A 3 -18.86 -15.08 -47.78
C SER A 3 -19.86 -15.51 -46.68
N TRP A 4 -20.36 -14.55 -45.94
CA TRP A 4 -21.75 -14.07 -45.89
C TRP A 4 -22.83 -15.11 -45.57
N GLN A 5 -23.64 -14.86 -44.53
CA GLN A 5 -25.03 -14.50 -44.77
C GLN A 5 -25.74 -13.93 -43.51
N LYS A 6 -26.39 -12.81 -43.73
CA LYS A 6 -27.41 -12.20 -42.85
C LYS A 6 -28.74 -12.94 -43.03
N VAL A 7 -29.54 -13.05 -41.95
CA VAL A 7 -30.98 -13.22 -42.08
C VAL A 7 -31.68 -12.27 -41.14
N ILE A 8 -32.46 -11.36 -41.74
CA ILE A 8 -33.51 -10.50 -41.14
C ILE A 8 -34.83 -11.11 -41.57
N VAL A 9 -35.85 -11.21 -40.73
CA VAL A 9 -37.30 -11.21 -40.96
C VAL A 9 -37.92 -11.32 -39.57
N GLY A 10 -38.83 -10.52 -39.03
CA GLY A 10 -39.87 -9.70 -39.59
C GLY A 10 -41.06 -9.84 -38.64
N GLY A 11 -41.66 -8.74 -38.24
CA GLY A 11 -42.60 -8.45 -37.20
C GLY A 11 -43.98 -9.13 -37.31
N ALA A 12 -44.73 -8.97 -36.24
CA ALA A 12 -46.19 -8.82 -36.27
C ALA A 12 -46.73 -8.19 -34.98
N SER A 13 -47.34 -7.09 -35.11
CA SER A 13 -48.17 -6.39 -34.12
C SER A 13 -49.52 -7.07 -33.97
N LEU A 14 -50.08 -7.11 -32.78
CA LEU A 14 -51.51 -7.22 -32.58
C LEU A 14 -51.93 -6.50 -31.29
N THR A 15 -52.75 -5.49 -31.48
CA THR A 15 -53.51 -4.68 -30.53
C THR A 15 -54.80 -5.36 -30.14
N LEU A 16 -55.40 -4.92 -29.02
CA LEU A 16 -56.77 -4.90 -28.52
C LEU A 16 -56.92 -5.59 -27.15
N ALA A 17 -57.66 -5.14 -26.18
CA ALA A 17 -58.56 -4.02 -25.96
C ALA A 17 -58.82 -3.91 -24.43
N SER A 18 -59.19 -2.74 -24.05
CA SER A 18 -59.68 -2.24 -22.76
C SER A 18 -60.82 -3.05 -22.11
N THR A 19 -60.77 -3.19 -20.77
CA THR A 19 -61.97 -3.12 -19.92
C THR A 19 -61.68 -2.38 -18.63
N LEU A 20 -62.36 -1.27 -18.45
CA LEU A 20 -62.44 -0.50 -17.20
C LEU A 20 -63.37 -1.24 -16.22
N LEU A 21 -62.89 -1.42 -15.00
CA LEU A 21 -63.75 -1.62 -13.84
C LEU A 21 -63.28 -0.71 -12.71
N VAL A 22 -64.12 0.27 -12.45
CA VAL A 22 -64.03 1.20 -11.31
C VAL A 22 -64.42 0.41 -10.05
N GLY A 23 -63.56 0.45 -9.04
CA GLY A 23 -63.87 -0.02 -7.70
C GLY A 23 -63.17 0.93 -6.71
N CYS A 24 -63.95 1.87 -6.14
CA CYS A 24 -63.50 2.69 -5.00
C CYS A 24 -63.31 1.83 -3.78
N GLY A 25 -62.16 1.96 -3.16
CA GLY A 25 -61.84 1.40 -1.83
C GLY A 25 -60.63 2.14 -1.26
N SER A 26 -60.88 3.08 -0.38
CA SER A 26 -59.92 3.90 0.34
C SER A 26 -58.96 3.02 1.19
N GLY A 27 -57.64 3.29 1.05
CA GLY A 27 -56.61 2.72 1.85
C GLY A 27 -55.26 3.10 1.32
N SER A 28 -54.84 4.35 1.50
CA SER A 28 -53.47 4.79 1.30
C SER A 28 -52.54 4.02 2.24
N LYS A 29 -51.97 2.93 1.74
CA LYS A 29 -50.71 2.44 2.25
C LYS A 29 -49.64 2.97 1.31
N ASP A 30 -49.07 4.11 1.69
CA ASP A 30 -47.76 4.51 1.22
C ASP A 30 -46.83 3.31 1.38
N LYS A 31 -46.50 2.64 0.28
CA LYS A 31 -45.33 1.83 0.19
C LYS A 31 -44.15 2.79 0.39
N LYS A 32 -43.73 2.95 1.65
CA LYS A 32 -42.37 3.35 1.92
C LYS A 32 -41.50 2.43 1.08
N GLU A 33 -40.89 2.97 0.04
CA GLU A 33 -39.66 2.37 -0.52
C GLU A 33 -38.79 2.04 0.67
N ALA A 34 -38.41 0.78 0.79
CA ALA A 34 -37.55 0.30 1.84
C ALA A 34 -36.28 1.17 1.78
N GLY A 35 -36.21 2.15 2.67
CA GLY A 35 -35.04 2.97 2.85
C GLY A 35 -33.87 1.99 3.08
N ALA A 36 -32.86 2.11 2.25
CA ALA A 36 -31.62 1.38 2.40
C ALA A 36 -31.26 1.42 3.88
N ASP A 37 -31.04 0.27 4.48
CA ASP A 37 -30.89 0.01 5.88
C ASP A 37 -29.99 1.08 6.53
N SER A 38 -30.61 2.09 7.16
CA SER A 38 -29.90 3.28 7.67
C SER A 38 -28.88 2.93 8.77
N LYS A 39 -28.93 1.67 9.24
CA LYS A 39 -28.04 1.11 10.25
C LYS A 39 -26.99 0.14 9.69
N THR A 40 -26.76 0.10 8.40
CA THR A 40 -25.71 -0.72 7.80
C THR A 40 -24.52 0.13 7.37
N ILE A 41 -23.33 -0.17 7.86
CA ILE A 41 -22.05 0.43 7.47
C ILE A 41 -21.33 -0.54 6.54
N LYS A 42 -20.92 -0.09 5.36
CA LYS A 42 -20.08 -0.86 4.46
C LYS A 42 -18.61 -0.64 4.83
N LEU A 43 -17.90 -1.74 5.07
CA LEU A 43 -16.48 -1.75 5.43
C LEU A 43 -15.67 -2.47 4.35
N TRP A 44 -14.62 -1.83 3.83
CA TRP A 44 -13.59 -2.50 3.06
C TRP A 44 -12.37 -2.76 3.95
N VAL A 45 -11.98 -4.04 3.99
CA VAL A 45 -10.80 -4.52 4.72
C VAL A 45 -9.76 -5.08 3.74
N PRO A 46 -8.48 -5.14 4.10
CA PRO A 46 -7.45 -5.76 3.28
C PRO A 46 -7.82 -7.19 2.88
N THR A 47 -7.42 -7.61 1.68
CA THR A 47 -7.63 -8.99 1.20
C THR A 47 -7.06 -10.00 2.19
N GLY A 48 -7.80 -11.06 2.48
CA GLY A 48 -7.44 -12.11 3.44
C GLY A 48 -7.60 -11.72 4.92
N SER A 49 -8.17 -10.54 5.24
CA SER A 49 -8.25 -10.06 6.63
C SER A 49 -9.64 -10.16 7.27
N LYS A 50 -10.68 -10.49 6.52
CA LYS A 50 -12.05 -10.51 7.03
C LYS A 50 -12.21 -11.32 8.31
N LYS A 51 -11.57 -12.49 8.37
CA LYS A 51 -11.65 -13.38 9.54
C LYS A 51 -10.97 -12.75 10.78
N SER A 52 -9.86 -12.06 10.61
CA SER A 52 -9.12 -11.46 11.72
C SER A 52 -9.82 -10.24 12.36
N TYR A 53 -10.82 -9.66 11.68
CA TYR A 53 -11.64 -8.58 12.22
C TYR A 53 -13.00 -9.04 12.79
N ALA A 54 -13.32 -10.35 12.76
CA ALA A 54 -14.66 -10.85 13.12
C ALA A 54 -15.07 -10.43 14.55
N ASP A 55 -14.21 -10.62 15.54
CA ASP A 55 -14.50 -10.31 16.94
C ASP A 55 -14.63 -8.80 17.18
N THR A 56 -13.73 -8.01 16.58
CA THR A 56 -13.77 -6.53 16.62
C THR A 56 -15.09 -6.00 16.06
N ILE A 57 -15.53 -6.56 14.93
CA ILE A 57 -16.78 -6.17 14.29
C ILE A 57 -17.98 -6.57 15.13
N ALA A 58 -18.02 -7.80 15.64
CA ALA A 58 -19.12 -8.26 16.51
C ALA A 58 -19.26 -7.39 17.76
N LYS A 59 -18.15 -7.00 18.38
CA LYS A 59 -18.12 -6.05 19.51
C LYS A 59 -18.68 -4.69 19.12
N PHE A 60 -18.23 -4.13 17.99
CA PHE A 60 -18.77 -2.87 17.48
C PHE A 60 -20.28 -2.94 17.20
N GLU A 61 -20.77 -3.99 16.54
CA GLU A 61 -22.19 -4.18 16.22
C GLU A 61 -23.04 -4.21 17.49
N LYS A 62 -22.59 -4.96 18.51
CA LYS A 62 -23.24 -5.01 19.84
C LYS A 62 -23.29 -3.63 20.50
N ASP A 63 -22.19 -2.87 20.47
CA ASP A 63 -22.04 -1.60 21.21
C ASP A 63 -22.64 -0.39 20.46
N SER A 64 -22.92 -0.52 19.17
CA SER A 64 -23.42 0.57 18.33
C SER A 64 -24.85 0.35 17.84
N GLY A 65 -25.31 -0.88 17.75
CA GLY A 65 -26.58 -1.27 17.12
C GLY A 65 -26.58 -1.08 15.59
N TYR A 66 -25.40 -0.93 14.98
CA TYR A 66 -25.20 -0.94 13.52
C TYR A 66 -24.73 -2.32 13.07
N THR A 67 -25.11 -2.72 11.85
CA THR A 67 -24.59 -3.90 11.16
C THR A 67 -23.46 -3.52 10.25
N VAL A 68 -22.41 -4.33 10.15
CA VAL A 68 -21.24 -4.07 9.28
C VAL A 68 -21.20 -5.04 8.10
N LYS A 69 -21.36 -4.52 6.89
CA LYS A 69 -21.17 -5.29 5.66
C LYS A 69 -19.70 -5.27 5.24
N VAL A 70 -18.98 -6.35 5.55
CA VAL A 70 -17.54 -6.48 5.26
C VAL A 70 -17.31 -6.98 3.85
N VAL A 71 -16.43 -6.28 3.11
CA VAL A 71 -15.96 -6.66 1.78
C VAL A 71 -14.43 -6.60 1.79
N GLU A 72 -13.78 -7.64 1.31
CA GLU A 72 -12.33 -7.64 1.10
C GLU A 72 -11.99 -6.85 -0.15
N SER A 73 -10.97 -6.01 -0.06
CA SER A 73 -10.49 -5.15 -1.14
C SER A 73 -8.99 -4.99 -1.05
N GLU A 74 -8.32 -4.98 -2.19
CA GLU A 74 -6.90 -4.62 -2.24
C GLU A 74 -6.73 -3.16 -1.84
N ASP A 75 -5.89 -2.89 -0.80
CA ASP A 75 -5.66 -1.55 -0.26
C ASP A 75 -5.23 -0.54 -1.35
N PRO A 76 -4.29 -0.85 -2.25
CA PRO A 76 -3.87 0.10 -3.28
C PRO A 76 -4.96 0.51 -4.28
N LYS A 77 -6.05 -0.28 -4.38
CA LYS A 77 -7.18 -0.02 -5.28
C LYS A 77 -8.34 0.75 -4.63
N ALA A 78 -8.24 1.04 -3.33
CA ALA A 78 -9.32 1.72 -2.61
C ALA A 78 -9.60 3.11 -3.20
N GLN A 79 -8.55 3.90 -3.44
CA GLN A 79 -8.65 5.24 -3.99
C GLN A 79 -9.32 5.26 -5.39
N GLU A 80 -8.91 4.37 -6.30
CA GLU A 80 -9.48 4.26 -7.64
C GLU A 80 -10.99 3.96 -7.59
N LYS A 81 -11.38 3.00 -6.74
CA LYS A 81 -12.78 2.62 -6.56
C LYS A 81 -13.63 3.76 -6.01
N ILE A 82 -13.08 4.50 -5.04
CA ILE A 82 -13.77 5.63 -4.42
C ILE A 82 -13.91 6.79 -5.40
N LYS A 83 -12.86 7.10 -6.18
CA LYS A 83 -12.93 8.13 -7.22
C LYS A 83 -13.98 7.83 -8.28
N LYS A 84 -14.19 6.56 -8.60
CA LYS A 84 -15.18 6.14 -9.58
C LYS A 84 -16.61 6.46 -9.11
N ASP A 85 -16.93 6.20 -7.85
CA ASP A 85 -18.21 6.57 -7.22
C ASP A 85 -18.10 6.51 -5.69
N ALA A 86 -17.86 7.65 -5.07
CA ALA A 86 -17.76 7.76 -3.63
C ALA A 86 -19.06 7.40 -2.91
N SER A 87 -20.22 7.66 -3.50
CA SER A 87 -21.54 7.47 -2.86
C SER A 87 -21.93 6.01 -2.72
N THR A 88 -21.41 5.13 -3.58
CA THR A 88 -21.66 3.68 -3.53
C THR A 88 -20.49 2.88 -2.95
N ALA A 89 -19.36 3.54 -2.71
CA ALA A 89 -18.18 2.95 -2.08
C ALA A 89 -18.42 2.58 -0.60
N ALA A 90 -17.37 2.18 0.12
CA ALA A 90 -17.48 1.87 1.54
C ALA A 90 -17.56 3.15 2.39
N ASP A 91 -18.23 3.06 3.55
CA ASP A 91 -18.24 4.11 4.59
C ASP A 91 -16.90 4.16 5.32
N VAL A 92 -16.30 2.99 5.57
CA VAL A 92 -14.97 2.85 6.18
C VAL A 92 -14.13 1.94 5.29
N PHE A 93 -12.90 2.32 5.03
CA PHE A 93 -12.03 1.56 4.11
C PHE A 93 -10.56 1.64 4.51
N SER A 94 -9.84 0.55 4.25
CA SER A 94 -8.40 0.51 4.39
C SER A 94 -7.70 1.08 3.16
N LEU A 95 -6.54 1.73 3.38
CA LEU A 95 -5.70 2.29 2.32
C LEU A 95 -4.24 2.43 2.81
N PRO A 96 -3.26 2.42 1.90
CA PRO A 96 -1.91 2.89 2.19
C PRO A 96 -1.89 4.41 2.26
N HIS A 97 -1.01 4.99 3.09
CA HIS A 97 -1.04 6.42 3.41
C HIS A 97 -0.66 7.35 2.24
N ASP A 98 0.06 6.87 1.24
CA ASP A 98 0.41 7.67 0.05
C ASP A 98 -0.82 8.13 -0.75
N GLN A 99 -1.96 7.46 -0.58
CA GLN A 99 -3.23 7.85 -1.20
C GLN A 99 -4.01 8.91 -0.40
N LEU A 100 -3.58 9.22 0.82
CA LEU A 100 -4.32 10.08 1.74
C LEU A 100 -4.52 11.49 1.19
N GLY A 101 -3.45 12.13 0.71
CA GLY A 101 -3.50 13.53 0.29
C GLY A 101 -4.48 13.77 -0.84
N GLN A 102 -4.51 12.89 -1.84
CA GLN A 102 -5.43 13.01 -2.97
C GLN A 102 -6.91 12.85 -2.56
N LEU A 103 -7.20 11.98 -1.58
CA LEU A 103 -8.56 11.82 -1.06
C LEU A 103 -9.00 13.02 -0.21
N VAL A 104 -8.06 13.66 0.50
CA VAL A 104 -8.30 14.92 1.23
C VAL A 104 -8.56 16.06 0.24
N GLU A 105 -7.70 16.25 -0.75
CA GLU A 105 -7.82 17.34 -1.73
C GLU A 105 -9.07 17.23 -2.59
N SER A 106 -9.53 16.02 -2.89
CA SER A 106 -10.82 15.77 -3.55
C SER A 106 -12.05 15.98 -2.66
N GLY A 107 -11.87 16.27 -1.36
CA GLY A 107 -12.96 16.40 -0.39
C GLY A 107 -13.66 15.08 -0.04
N THR A 108 -13.10 13.94 -0.44
CA THR A 108 -13.70 12.61 -0.20
C THR A 108 -13.64 12.21 1.27
N ILE A 109 -12.53 12.51 1.94
CA ILE A 109 -12.35 12.28 3.38
C ILE A 109 -12.17 13.62 4.09
N GLN A 110 -12.64 13.67 5.32
CA GLN A 110 -12.63 14.86 6.16
C GLN A 110 -11.69 14.68 7.34
N GLU A 111 -11.31 15.80 7.98
CA GLU A 111 -10.54 15.78 9.22
C GLU A 111 -11.22 14.90 10.27
N VAL A 112 -10.44 14.08 10.95
CA VAL A 112 -10.93 13.20 12.01
C VAL A 112 -11.46 14.04 13.17
N PRO A 113 -12.66 13.74 13.73
CA PRO A 113 -13.20 14.49 14.87
C PRO A 113 -12.22 14.54 16.05
N GLU A 114 -12.16 15.69 16.74
CA GLU A 114 -11.20 16.02 17.79
C GLU A 114 -11.01 14.92 18.85
N LYS A 115 -12.11 14.25 19.23
CA LYS A 115 -12.06 13.13 20.18
C LYS A 115 -11.11 12.04 19.71
N TYR A 116 -11.24 11.62 18.46
CA TYR A 116 -10.41 10.54 17.89
C TYR A 116 -9.03 11.03 17.50
N ASN A 117 -8.88 12.31 17.11
CA ASN A 117 -7.57 12.91 16.86
C ASN A 117 -6.68 12.84 18.11
N LYS A 118 -7.23 13.18 19.29
CA LYS A 118 -6.52 13.02 20.58
C LYS A 118 -6.15 11.57 20.89
N GLU A 119 -7.06 10.63 20.63
CA GLU A 119 -6.82 9.20 20.82
C GLU A 119 -5.69 8.71 19.92
N ILE A 120 -5.74 9.02 18.61
CA ILE A 120 -4.71 8.65 17.64
C ILE A 120 -3.35 9.23 18.05
N ALA A 121 -3.27 10.51 18.39
CA ALA A 121 -2.03 11.15 18.81
C ALA A 121 -1.45 10.54 20.10
N ALA A 122 -2.30 10.13 21.04
CA ALA A 122 -1.86 9.52 22.29
C ALA A 122 -1.33 8.09 22.11
N THR A 123 -1.88 7.31 21.18
CA THR A 123 -1.61 5.87 21.07
C THR A 123 -0.68 5.49 19.93
N SER A 124 -0.59 6.29 18.86
CA SER A 124 0.22 5.99 17.70
C SER A 124 1.70 6.31 17.91
N THR A 125 2.57 5.58 17.21
CA THR A 125 3.98 5.98 17.04
C THR A 125 4.07 7.24 16.18
N ASP A 126 5.18 7.98 16.27
CA ASP A 126 5.36 9.23 15.52
C ASP A 126 5.26 9.00 14.01
N GLN A 127 5.86 7.92 13.50
CA GLN A 127 5.82 7.55 12.09
C GLN A 127 4.38 7.23 11.63
N ALA A 128 3.63 6.49 12.46
CA ALA A 128 2.25 6.17 12.15
C ALA A 128 1.35 7.43 12.15
N LEU A 129 1.61 8.35 13.08
CA LEU A 129 0.90 9.62 13.14
C LEU A 129 1.20 10.48 11.90
N VAL A 130 2.45 10.60 11.49
CA VAL A 130 2.84 11.31 10.26
C VAL A 130 2.12 10.71 9.04
N GLY A 131 2.01 9.37 8.94
CA GLY A 131 1.27 8.71 7.87
C GLY A 131 -0.24 9.03 7.86
N ALA A 132 -0.85 9.23 9.03
CA ALA A 132 -2.27 9.55 9.17
C ALA A 132 -2.60 11.05 8.96
N GLN A 133 -1.57 11.90 8.86
CA GLN A 133 -1.71 13.35 8.73
C GLN A 133 -1.45 13.83 7.30
N TYR A 134 -2.10 14.94 6.94
CA TYR A 134 -1.85 15.70 5.72
C TYR A 134 -1.97 17.19 6.03
N LYS A 135 -0.94 17.98 5.64
CA LYS A 135 -0.88 19.43 5.94
C LYS A 135 -1.15 19.73 7.43
N GLY A 136 -0.56 18.93 8.33
CA GLY A 136 -0.64 19.13 9.78
C GLY A 136 -1.95 18.71 10.44
N LYS A 137 -2.90 18.09 9.74
CA LYS A 137 -4.18 17.63 10.26
C LYS A 137 -4.34 16.12 10.08
N THR A 138 -5.04 15.47 11.02
CA THR A 138 -5.27 14.01 10.99
C THR A 138 -6.55 13.69 10.20
N TYR A 139 -6.45 12.77 9.23
CA TYR A 139 -7.55 12.38 8.35
C TYR A 139 -7.89 10.89 8.40
N ALA A 140 -7.05 10.08 9.02
CA ALA A 140 -7.24 8.63 9.06
C ALA A 140 -6.71 8.02 10.36
N PHE A 141 -7.04 6.75 10.58
CA PHE A 141 -6.71 5.95 11.75
C PHE A 141 -5.61 4.95 11.39
N PRO A 142 -4.40 5.08 11.94
CA PRO A 142 -3.31 4.14 11.64
C PRO A 142 -3.51 2.82 12.40
N PHE A 143 -3.29 1.69 11.71
CA PHE A 143 -3.37 0.37 12.33
C PHE A 143 -2.13 -0.48 12.13
N GLY A 144 -1.22 -0.08 11.25
CA GLY A 144 0.02 -0.80 11.02
C GLY A 144 1.06 0.07 10.35
N ILE A 145 2.31 -0.31 10.56
CA ILE A 145 3.45 0.22 9.80
C ILE A 145 4.04 -0.91 8.96
N GLU A 146 4.65 -0.56 7.85
CA GLU A 146 5.33 -1.50 6.98
C GLU A 146 6.56 -0.86 6.34
N SER A 147 7.58 -1.69 6.19
CA SER A 147 8.73 -1.42 5.35
C SER A 147 9.15 -2.73 4.72
N GLN A 148 9.78 -2.66 3.57
CA GLN A 148 10.48 -3.82 3.06
C GLN A 148 11.71 -4.08 3.93
N VAL A 149 12.07 -5.37 4.01
CA VAL A 149 13.23 -5.91 4.71
C VAL A 149 13.94 -6.89 3.79
N LEU A 150 15.14 -7.30 4.13
CA LEU A 150 15.82 -8.37 3.42
C LEU A 150 15.40 -9.73 4.00
N PHE A 151 14.83 -10.60 3.17
CA PHE A 151 14.70 -12.03 3.45
C PHE A 151 15.90 -12.79 2.89
N TYR A 152 16.46 -13.71 3.66
CA TYR A 152 17.60 -14.51 3.21
C TYR A 152 17.55 -15.93 3.74
N ASN A 153 18.19 -16.84 3.01
CA ASN A 153 18.32 -18.25 3.40
C ASN A 153 19.58 -18.45 4.26
N LYS A 154 19.39 -18.72 5.56
CA LYS A 154 20.45 -18.94 6.55
C LYS A 154 21.35 -20.13 6.20
N SER A 155 20.90 -21.08 5.38
CA SER A 155 21.75 -22.18 4.89
C SER A 155 22.76 -21.76 3.83
N LYS A 156 22.62 -20.55 3.25
CA LYS A 156 23.46 -20.03 2.17
C LYS A 156 24.24 -18.78 2.54
N LEU A 157 23.71 -17.97 3.46
CA LEU A 157 24.27 -16.71 3.90
C LEU A 157 24.23 -16.61 5.42
N ALA A 158 25.32 -16.21 6.04
CA ALA A 158 25.36 -15.88 7.45
C ALA A 158 24.84 -14.45 7.69
N ALA A 159 24.54 -14.10 8.94
CA ALA A 159 24.00 -12.78 9.29
C ALA A 159 24.97 -11.62 8.94
N GLU A 160 26.28 -11.86 9.05
CA GLU A 160 27.32 -10.91 8.66
C GLU A 160 27.37 -10.70 7.14
N ASP A 161 27.06 -11.72 6.34
CA ASP A 161 27.10 -11.65 4.89
C ASP A 161 26.02 -10.72 4.31
N VAL A 162 24.88 -10.63 4.98
CA VAL A 162 23.73 -9.87 4.51
C VAL A 162 23.77 -8.39 4.88
N THR A 163 24.88 -7.93 5.44
CA THR A 163 25.09 -6.50 5.74
C THR A 163 25.54 -5.68 4.52
N SER A 164 25.97 -6.34 3.44
CA SER A 164 26.44 -5.72 2.21
C SER A 164 25.92 -6.45 0.98
N TYR A 165 25.37 -5.68 0.03
CA TYR A 165 24.92 -6.18 -1.26
C TYR A 165 26.05 -6.88 -2.03
N ASP A 166 27.25 -6.27 -2.02
CA ASP A 166 28.41 -6.81 -2.73
C ASP A 166 28.84 -8.16 -2.15
N THR A 167 28.75 -8.33 -0.82
CA THR A 167 29.02 -9.61 -0.17
C THR A 167 27.98 -10.66 -0.55
N ILE A 168 26.71 -10.30 -0.54
CA ILE A 168 25.61 -11.19 -0.92
C ILE A 168 25.82 -11.70 -2.36
N THR A 169 26.06 -10.80 -3.30
CA THR A 169 26.17 -11.16 -4.74
C THR A 169 27.48 -11.86 -5.08
N THR A 170 28.50 -11.76 -4.23
CA THR A 170 29.77 -12.51 -4.38
C THR A 170 29.65 -13.91 -3.83
N LYS A 171 28.98 -14.11 -2.68
CA LYS A 171 28.87 -15.41 -2.01
C LYS A 171 27.69 -16.26 -2.49
N ALA A 172 26.60 -15.60 -2.88
CA ALA A 172 25.35 -16.25 -3.26
C ALA A 172 24.60 -15.41 -4.32
N THR A 173 23.26 -15.45 -4.27
CA THR A 173 22.44 -14.74 -5.25
C THR A 173 21.44 -13.81 -4.56
N PHE A 174 21.33 -12.58 -5.08
CA PHE A 174 20.31 -11.61 -4.73
C PHE A 174 19.23 -11.56 -5.82
N GLY A 175 17.98 -11.65 -5.42
CA GLY A 175 16.84 -11.51 -6.30
C GLY A 175 16.27 -10.10 -6.30
N GLY A 176 16.19 -9.45 -7.45
CA GLY A 176 15.66 -8.08 -7.57
C GLY A 176 14.69 -7.90 -8.73
N THR A 177 13.81 -6.90 -8.63
CA THR A 177 12.74 -6.63 -9.59
C THR A 177 13.08 -5.46 -10.51
N PHE A 178 14.26 -5.49 -11.17
CA PHE A 178 14.70 -4.39 -12.04
C PHE A 178 14.22 -4.53 -13.49
N LYS A 179 14.06 -5.74 -14.00
CA LYS A 179 13.65 -6.00 -15.40
C LYS A 179 12.24 -5.45 -15.70
N GLN A 180 11.34 -5.62 -14.77
CA GLN A 180 10.03 -4.95 -14.68
C GLN A 180 10.02 -4.23 -13.34
N ALA A 181 10.57 -3.01 -13.32
CA ALA A 181 10.92 -2.37 -12.07
C ALA A 181 9.70 -2.18 -11.16
N ASN A 182 9.83 -2.67 -9.95
CA ASN A 182 8.95 -2.32 -8.84
C ASN A 182 9.54 -1.11 -8.13
N THR A 183 9.07 0.08 -8.44
CA THR A 183 9.59 1.33 -7.87
C THR A 183 9.48 1.39 -6.35
N TYR A 184 8.51 0.68 -5.75
CA TYR A 184 8.42 0.60 -4.29
C TYR A 184 9.70 -0.04 -3.67
N ALA A 185 10.30 -1.01 -4.34
CA ALA A 185 11.56 -1.62 -3.90
C ALA A 185 12.80 -0.84 -4.37
N THR A 186 12.76 -0.31 -5.61
CA THR A 186 13.97 0.20 -6.28
C THR A 186 14.11 1.73 -6.22
N GLY A 187 13.00 2.47 -6.13
CA GLY A 187 13.01 3.94 -6.06
C GLY A 187 13.81 4.50 -4.88
N PRO A 188 13.74 3.91 -3.67
CA PRO A 188 14.52 4.39 -2.52
C PRO A 188 16.04 4.37 -2.69
N LEU A 189 16.61 3.68 -3.70
CA LEU A 189 18.03 3.75 -4.03
C LEU A 189 18.49 5.20 -4.32
N PHE A 190 17.63 6.02 -4.95
CA PHE A 190 17.94 7.43 -5.17
C PHE A 190 18.04 8.22 -3.86
N MET A 191 17.16 7.94 -2.90
CA MET A 191 17.23 8.59 -1.59
C MET A 191 18.40 8.06 -0.75
N SER A 192 18.89 6.86 -1.04
CA SER A 192 20.09 6.29 -0.38
C SER A 192 21.34 7.08 -0.70
N VAL A 193 21.43 7.66 -1.89
CA VAL A 193 22.56 8.53 -2.31
C VAL A 193 22.29 10.02 -2.05
N GLY A 194 21.21 10.36 -1.34
CA GLY A 194 20.89 11.72 -0.91
C GLY A 194 20.01 12.53 -1.87
N ASN A 195 19.42 11.91 -2.88
CA ASN A 195 18.36 12.55 -3.65
C ASN A 195 17.06 12.57 -2.83
N THR A 196 16.10 13.41 -3.22
CA THR A 196 14.82 13.56 -2.53
C THR A 196 13.65 13.19 -3.43
N LEU A 197 12.54 12.84 -2.81
CA LEU A 197 11.24 12.60 -3.43
C LEU A 197 10.26 13.59 -2.81
N PHE A 198 9.85 14.61 -3.58
CA PHE A 198 9.03 15.74 -3.12
C PHE A 198 9.63 16.47 -1.91
N GLY A 199 10.93 16.79 -2.01
CA GLY A 199 11.70 17.43 -0.95
C GLY A 199 12.01 16.51 0.23
N GLU A 200 12.52 17.09 1.32
CA GLU A 200 12.90 16.34 2.53
C GLU A 200 11.69 15.78 3.28
N ASN A 201 10.55 16.49 3.23
CA ASN A 201 9.33 16.15 3.96
C ASN A 201 8.28 15.46 3.09
N GLY A 202 8.55 15.20 1.80
CA GLY A 202 7.58 14.58 0.89
C GLY A 202 6.38 15.49 0.52
N GLU A 203 6.50 16.81 0.68
CA GLU A 203 5.42 17.78 0.44
C GLU A 203 5.78 18.87 -0.57
N ASP A 204 6.99 18.84 -1.15
CA ASP A 204 7.43 19.81 -2.16
C ASP A 204 6.90 19.44 -3.54
N VAL A 205 5.92 20.18 -4.00
CA VAL A 205 5.29 20.01 -5.32
C VAL A 205 6.26 20.20 -6.52
N LYS A 206 7.49 20.69 -6.28
CA LYS A 206 8.53 20.73 -7.31
C LYS A 206 9.03 19.35 -7.75
N GLY A 207 8.62 18.29 -7.05
CA GLY A 207 8.85 16.92 -7.48
C GLY A 207 10.14 16.30 -6.93
N THR A 208 10.86 15.63 -7.82
CA THR A 208 12.11 14.94 -7.53
C THR A 208 13.32 15.81 -7.90
N ASN A 209 14.49 15.46 -7.35
CA ASN A 209 15.78 16.03 -7.76
C ASN A 209 16.74 14.94 -8.23
N TRP A 210 16.25 13.95 -8.97
CA TRP A 210 17.01 12.79 -9.41
C TRP A 210 17.93 13.10 -10.61
N GLY A 211 17.67 14.20 -11.33
CA GLY A 211 18.40 14.65 -12.52
C GLY A 211 19.78 15.26 -12.22
N ASN A 212 20.62 14.52 -11.49
CA ASN A 212 21.99 14.90 -11.14
C ASN A 212 22.94 13.70 -11.26
N GLU A 213 24.25 13.92 -11.01
CA GLU A 213 25.28 12.89 -11.13
C GLU A 213 25.03 11.67 -10.21
N LYS A 214 24.53 11.90 -8.99
CA LYS A 214 24.19 10.81 -8.04
C LYS A 214 23.05 9.96 -8.57
N GLY A 215 22.00 10.58 -9.13
CA GLY A 215 20.90 9.85 -9.76
C GLY A 215 21.35 9.07 -11.00
N ALA A 216 22.23 9.68 -11.83
CA ALA A 216 22.82 8.96 -12.97
C ALA A 216 23.63 7.73 -12.52
N ALA A 217 24.38 7.84 -11.41
CA ALA A 217 25.11 6.72 -10.81
C ALA A 217 24.17 5.59 -10.31
N VAL A 218 22.98 5.93 -9.80
CA VAL A 218 21.94 4.93 -9.45
C VAL A 218 21.46 4.18 -10.70
N LEU A 219 21.13 4.87 -11.79
CA LEU A 219 20.71 4.20 -13.04
C LEU A 219 21.81 3.32 -13.60
N LYS A 220 23.08 3.78 -13.54
CA LYS A 220 24.22 2.95 -13.93
C LYS A 220 24.33 1.69 -13.09
N TRP A 221 24.26 1.84 -11.76
CA TRP A 221 24.30 0.69 -10.84
C TRP A 221 23.19 -0.32 -11.15
N ILE A 222 21.95 0.14 -11.41
CA ILE A 222 20.83 -0.72 -11.80
C ILE A 222 21.12 -1.43 -13.13
N ALA A 223 21.63 -0.73 -14.13
CA ALA A 223 21.98 -1.31 -15.43
C ALA A 223 23.08 -2.38 -15.32
N ASP A 224 24.11 -2.12 -14.47
CA ASP A 224 25.21 -3.04 -14.24
C ASP A 224 24.73 -4.39 -13.64
N GLN A 225 23.59 -4.42 -12.93
CA GLN A 225 23.02 -5.64 -12.40
C GLN A 225 22.58 -6.64 -13.51
N ALA A 226 22.32 -6.19 -14.72
CA ALA A 226 22.00 -7.07 -15.84
C ALA A 226 23.15 -8.03 -16.20
N SER A 227 24.40 -7.66 -15.89
CA SER A 227 25.59 -8.47 -16.09
C SER A 227 26.17 -9.07 -14.80
N ASN A 228 25.60 -8.74 -13.65
CA ASN A 228 26.04 -9.25 -12.34
C ASN A 228 25.62 -10.72 -12.17
N LYS A 229 26.59 -11.63 -12.08
CA LYS A 229 26.35 -13.09 -11.94
C LYS A 229 25.68 -13.46 -10.63
N GLY A 230 25.83 -12.64 -9.59
CA GLY A 230 25.16 -12.78 -8.30
C GLY A 230 23.75 -12.20 -8.26
N PHE A 231 23.27 -11.61 -9.37
CA PHE A 231 21.93 -11.03 -9.45
C PHE A 231 20.99 -11.94 -10.26
N VAL A 232 19.77 -12.14 -9.73
CA VAL A 232 18.68 -12.88 -10.40
C VAL A 232 17.48 -11.97 -10.58
N SER A 233 17.03 -11.78 -11.81
CA SER A 233 15.82 -11.00 -12.07
C SER A 233 14.57 -11.73 -11.60
N LEU A 234 13.76 -11.05 -10.80
CA LEU A 234 12.50 -11.53 -10.25
C LEU A 234 11.30 -10.78 -10.84
N ASP A 235 10.15 -11.42 -10.73
CA ASP A 235 8.82 -10.83 -10.85
C ASP A 235 7.90 -11.42 -9.77
N ALA A 236 6.69 -10.84 -9.60
CA ALA A 236 5.75 -11.24 -8.56
C ALA A 236 5.34 -12.73 -8.63
N ASN A 237 5.46 -13.38 -9.79
CA ASN A 237 5.03 -14.77 -9.99
C ASN A 237 6.14 -15.78 -9.67
N ASN A 238 7.41 -15.37 -9.67
CA ASN A 238 8.53 -16.30 -9.57
C ASN A 238 9.40 -16.17 -8.31
N VAL A 239 9.22 -15.11 -7.51
CA VAL A 239 10.06 -14.85 -6.33
C VAL A 239 10.06 -16.03 -5.35
N MET A 240 8.89 -16.54 -4.97
CA MET A 240 8.80 -17.63 -3.98
C MET A 240 9.30 -18.97 -4.53
N SER A 241 9.08 -19.26 -5.81
CA SER A 241 9.59 -20.49 -6.42
C SER A 241 11.12 -20.48 -6.52
N LYS A 242 11.72 -19.36 -6.94
CA LYS A 242 13.18 -19.22 -7.01
C LYS A 242 13.87 -19.15 -5.65
N PHE A 243 13.18 -18.62 -4.64
CA PHE A 243 13.68 -18.68 -3.27
C PHE A 243 13.60 -20.10 -2.70
N GLY A 244 12.50 -20.81 -2.97
CA GLY A 244 12.28 -22.19 -2.53
C GLY A 244 13.19 -23.22 -3.19
N ASP A 245 13.49 -23.08 -4.48
CA ASP A 245 14.42 -23.99 -5.20
C ASP A 245 15.90 -23.63 -4.98
N GLY A 246 16.14 -22.49 -4.30
CA GLY A 246 17.47 -22.01 -3.96
C GLY A 246 18.22 -21.32 -5.10
N SER A 247 17.59 -21.01 -6.24
CA SER A 247 18.15 -20.15 -7.29
C SER A 247 18.41 -18.74 -6.78
N VAL A 248 17.64 -18.30 -5.78
CA VAL A 248 17.79 -17.01 -5.08
C VAL A 248 18.06 -17.29 -3.61
N ALA A 249 19.12 -16.70 -3.07
CA ALA A 249 19.49 -16.81 -1.66
C ALA A 249 18.93 -15.69 -0.78
N SER A 250 18.64 -14.53 -1.38
CA SER A 250 18.05 -13.38 -0.67
C SER A 250 17.24 -12.50 -1.63
N PHE A 251 16.25 -11.80 -1.10
CA PHE A 251 15.44 -10.82 -1.84
C PHE A 251 14.80 -9.82 -0.88
N GLU A 252 14.46 -8.65 -1.40
CA GLU A 252 13.79 -7.59 -0.64
C GLU A 252 12.27 -7.72 -0.79
N SER A 253 11.56 -7.78 0.32
CA SER A 253 10.11 -7.74 0.36
C SER A 253 9.58 -7.32 1.75
N GLY A 254 8.27 -7.18 1.87
CA GLY A 254 7.63 -6.76 3.11
C GLY A 254 6.98 -7.89 3.90
N PRO A 255 6.30 -7.56 5.02
CA PRO A 255 5.62 -8.52 5.88
C PRO A 255 4.60 -9.42 5.16
N TRP A 256 4.05 -8.96 4.05
CA TRP A 256 3.08 -9.72 3.24
C TRP A 256 3.64 -11.01 2.62
N ASP A 257 4.95 -11.12 2.43
CA ASP A 257 5.62 -12.30 1.87
C ASP A 257 6.24 -13.21 2.92
N TYR A 258 6.23 -12.82 4.21
CA TYR A 258 6.93 -13.55 5.27
C TYR A 258 6.48 -15.00 5.42
N GLU A 259 5.16 -15.25 5.47
CA GLU A 259 4.63 -16.62 5.59
C GLU A 259 4.94 -17.47 4.35
N ALA A 260 4.87 -16.87 3.16
CA ALA A 260 5.21 -17.56 1.93
C ALA A 260 6.70 -17.91 1.86
N ALA A 261 7.57 -17.00 2.31
CA ALA A 261 9.00 -17.25 2.40
C ALA A 261 9.34 -18.37 3.41
N GLN A 262 8.66 -18.38 4.59
CA GLN A 262 8.80 -19.48 5.55
C GLN A 262 8.37 -20.83 4.97
N LYS A 263 7.28 -20.87 4.20
CA LYS A 263 6.82 -22.10 3.55
C LYS A 263 7.77 -22.56 2.46
N ALA A 264 8.43 -21.64 1.76
CA ALA A 264 9.32 -21.95 0.65
C ALA A 264 10.60 -22.66 1.10
N ILE A 265 11.22 -22.26 2.22
CA ILE A 265 12.54 -22.77 2.63
C ILE A 265 12.59 -23.37 4.04
N GLY A 266 11.48 -23.38 4.77
CA GLY A 266 11.40 -23.75 6.18
C GLY A 266 11.65 -22.55 7.11
N LYS A 267 10.88 -22.49 8.19
CA LYS A 267 10.92 -21.38 9.17
C LYS A 267 12.32 -21.21 9.79
N GLU A 268 13.01 -22.29 10.05
CA GLU A 268 14.35 -22.33 10.64
C GLU A 268 15.43 -21.76 9.72
N ASN A 269 15.22 -21.86 8.41
CA ASN A 269 16.15 -21.37 7.40
C ASN A 269 15.90 -19.92 6.98
N LEU A 270 14.72 -19.34 7.30
CA LEU A 270 14.44 -17.95 6.96
C LEU A 270 15.14 -17.00 7.95
N GLY A 271 15.95 -16.10 7.41
CA GLY A 271 16.48 -14.93 8.12
C GLY A 271 15.81 -13.66 7.64
N VAL A 272 15.70 -12.68 8.54
CA VAL A 272 15.18 -11.33 8.27
C VAL A 272 16.24 -10.32 8.72
N ALA A 273 16.59 -9.39 7.84
CA ALA A 273 17.57 -8.35 8.13
C ALA A 273 17.10 -6.99 7.61
N ILE A 274 17.67 -5.91 8.14
CA ILE A 274 17.57 -4.58 7.52
C ILE A 274 18.18 -4.63 6.12
N TYR A 275 17.86 -3.68 5.29
CA TYR A 275 18.47 -3.56 3.95
C TYR A 275 19.99 -3.50 4.04
N PRO A 276 20.71 -4.16 3.11
CA PRO A 276 22.18 -4.14 3.09
C PRO A 276 22.71 -2.74 2.72
N LYS A 277 23.96 -2.48 3.01
CA LYS A 277 24.69 -1.40 2.38
C LYS A 277 24.96 -1.72 0.91
N VAL A 278 24.97 -0.70 0.08
CA VAL A 278 25.21 -0.81 -1.38
C VAL A 278 26.28 0.19 -1.80
N THR A 279 27.14 -0.20 -2.75
CA THR A 279 28.18 0.70 -3.30
C THR A 279 27.68 1.27 -4.64
N ILE A 280 27.40 2.59 -4.67
CA ILE A 280 26.90 3.31 -5.85
C ILE A 280 27.83 4.48 -6.12
N GLY A 281 28.33 4.61 -7.35
CA GLY A 281 29.24 5.72 -7.73
C GLY A 281 30.54 5.74 -6.94
N GLY A 282 30.97 4.60 -6.37
CA GLY A 282 32.17 4.48 -5.54
C GLY A 282 31.96 4.78 -4.05
N GLU A 283 30.75 5.18 -3.64
CA GLU A 283 30.38 5.43 -2.24
C GLU A 283 29.56 4.28 -1.69
N THR A 284 29.91 3.77 -0.52
CA THR A 284 29.11 2.77 0.21
C THR A 284 28.09 3.48 1.09
N VAL A 285 26.82 3.29 0.79
CA VAL A 285 25.69 3.94 1.49
C VAL A 285 24.75 2.90 2.10
N GLN A 286 24.03 3.28 3.15
CA GLN A 286 22.93 2.48 3.67
C GLN A 286 21.77 2.55 2.67
N GLN A 287 21.36 1.38 2.15
CA GLN A 287 20.18 1.31 1.30
C GLN A 287 18.94 1.63 2.13
N LYS A 288 18.07 2.48 1.57
CA LYS A 288 16.79 2.85 2.18
C LYS A 288 15.64 2.08 1.56
N ALA A 289 14.56 1.95 2.32
CA ALA A 289 13.27 1.47 1.86
C ALA A 289 12.20 2.56 2.02
N PHE A 290 11.02 2.38 1.43
CA PHE A 290 9.87 3.18 1.81
C PHE A 290 9.30 2.71 3.15
N LEU A 291 8.93 3.68 4.00
CA LEU A 291 8.09 3.45 5.16
C LEU A 291 6.63 3.69 4.75
N GLY A 292 5.82 2.65 4.89
CA GLY A 292 4.39 2.68 4.67
C GLY A 292 3.61 2.71 5.98
N VAL A 293 2.44 3.36 5.97
CA VAL A 293 1.49 3.31 7.07
C VAL A 293 0.14 2.81 6.54
N LYS A 294 -0.39 1.79 7.21
CA LYS A 294 -1.71 1.25 6.90
C LYS A 294 -2.76 2.01 7.68
N LEU A 295 -3.77 2.49 6.97
CA LEU A 295 -4.79 3.38 7.50
C LEU A 295 -6.19 2.82 7.29
N TYR A 296 -7.11 3.21 8.19
CA TYR A 296 -8.55 3.23 7.93
C TYR A 296 -9.02 4.68 7.83
N ALA A 297 -9.78 5.00 6.77
CA ALA A 297 -10.40 6.31 6.59
C ALA A 297 -11.92 6.20 6.49
N VAL A 298 -12.60 7.32 6.72
CA VAL A 298 -14.07 7.44 6.65
C VAL A 298 -14.48 8.25 5.43
N ASN A 299 -15.25 7.61 4.54
CA ASN A 299 -15.92 8.25 3.42
C ASN A 299 -17.34 8.63 3.85
N GLN A 300 -17.64 9.91 3.88
CA GLN A 300 -18.96 10.40 4.33
C GLN A 300 -20.02 10.36 3.23
N ALA A 301 -19.66 10.20 1.95
CA ALA A 301 -20.59 10.26 0.84
C ALA A 301 -21.71 9.19 0.90
N PRO A 302 -21.47 7.93 1.29
CA PRO A 302 -22.53 6.92 1.39
C PRO A 302 -23.59 7.25 2.44
N ALA A 303 -23.25 8.02 3.45
CA ALA A 303 -24.16 8.41 4.53
C ALA A 303 -25.18 9.47 4.08
N LYS A 304 -24.95 10.15 2.93
CA LYS A 304 -25.89 11.16 2.37
C LYS A 304 -26.34 12.20 3.42
N GLY A 305 -25.42 12.62 4.30
CA GLY A 305 -25.70 13.60 5.36
C GLY A 305 -26.29 13.00 6.65
N ASP A 306 -26.46 11.71 6.78
CA ASP A 306 -26.85 11.05 8.05
C ASP A 306 -25.68 11.14 9.05
N THR A 307 -25.76 12.11 9.94
CA THR A 307 -24.73 12.39 10.95
C THR A 307 -24.54 11.24 11.95
N LYS A 308 -25.57 10.43 12.22
CA LYS A 308 -25.48 9.27 13.09
C LYS A 308 -24.68 8.15 12.43
N ARG A 309 -24.89 7.91 11.13
CA ARG A 309 -24.13 6.94 10.34
C ARG A 309 -22.66 7.39 10.19
N ILE A 310 -22.42 8.68 9.97
CA ILE A 310 -21.06 9.25 9.94
C ILE A 310 -20.36 9.04 11.30
N ALA A 311 -21.02 9.36 12.41
CA ALA A 311 -20.45 9.16 13.73
C ALA A 311 -20.18 7.67 14.05
N ALA A 312 -21.07 6.77 13.61
CA ALA A 312 -20.88 5.33 13.74
C ALA A 312 -19.71 4.82 12.88
N SER A 313 -19.49 5.41 11.70
CA SER A 313 -18.35 5.08 10.83
C SER A 313 -17.01 5.47 11.48
N TYR A 314 -16.91 6.65 12.08
CA TYR A 314 -15.72 7.04 12.86
C TYR A 314 -15.52 6.13 14.09
N LYS A 315 -16.62 5.77 14.79
CA LYS A 315 -16.55 4.81 15.90
C LYS A 315 -16.02 3.44 15.42
N LEU A 316 -16.48 2.95 14.25
CA LEU A 316 -15.99 1.70 13.68
C LEU A 316 -14.49 1.78 13.34
N ALA A 317 -14.04 2.87 12.73
CA ALA A 317 -12.62 3.07 12.43
C ALA A 317 -11.75 3.02 13.70
N SER A 318 -12.21 3.66 14.80
CA SER A 318 -11.54 3.57 16.12
C SER A 318 -11.50 2.13 16.66
N TYR A 319 -12.58 1.34 16.53
CA TYR A 319 -12.59 -0.09 16.92
C TYR A 319 -11.61 -0.93 16.12
N LEU A 320 -11.51 -0.69 14.80
CA LEU A 320 -10.61 -1.43 13.90
C LEU A 320 -9.13 -1.14 14.17
N THR A 321 -8.81 -0.05 14.88
CA THR A 321 -7.44 0.44 15.08
C THR A 321 -7.04 0.58 16.55
N ASN A 322 -7.88 0.17 17.49
CA ASN A 322 -7.56 0.18 18.91
C ASN A 322 -6.49 -0.87 19.26
N THR A 323 -5.99 -0.84 20.51
CA THR A 323 -4.97 -1.75 21.03
C THR A 323 -5.33 -3.22 20.79
N GLU A 324 -6.53 -3.65 21.20
CA GLU A 324 -7.01 -5.03 21.08
C GLU A 324 -7.04 -5.51 19.60
N SER A 325 -7.52 -4.65 18.71
CA SER A 325 -7.57 -4.97 17.27
C SER A 325 -6.16 -5.08 16.68
N GLN A 326 -5.23 -4.17 17.02
CA GLN A 326 -3.87 -4.22 16.48
C GLN A 326 -3.08 -5.41 17.02
N GLU A 327 -3.26 -5.80 18.30
CA GLU A 327 -2.70 -7.05 18.85
C GLU A 327 -3.19 -8.26 18.06
N ASN A 328 -4.49 -8.33 17.76
CA ASN A 328 -5.06 -9.42 16.98
C ASN A 328 -4.56 -9.43 15.53
N GLN A 329 -4.42 -8.26 14.89
CA GLN A 329 -3.84 -8.16 13.54
C GLN A 329 -2.36 -8.61 13.53
N PHE A 330 -1.59 -8.26 14.54
CA PHE A 330 -0.23 -8.75 14.70
C PHE A 330 -0.20 -10.28 14.83
N LYS A 331 -0.96 -10.82 15.78
CA LYS A 331 -1.03 -12.26 16.07
C LYS A 331 -1.48 -13.11 14.88
N THR A 332 -2.44 -12.62 14.10
CA THR A 332 -3.08 -13.41 13.04
C THR A 332 -2.54 -13.14 11.64
N ARG A 333 -1.86 -12.00 11.43
CA ARG A 333 -1.45 -11.53 10.11
C ARG A 333 -0.05 -10.93 10.05
N ASN A 334 0.69 -10.92 11.15
CA ASN A 334 2.01 -10.29 11.26
C ASN A 334 2.02 -8.80 10.87
N ILE A 335 0.89 -8.07 11.02
CA ILE A 335 0.85 -6.63 10.78
C ILE A 335 1.58 -5.95 11.93
N VAL A 336 2.70 -5.30 11.65
CA VAL A 336 3.45 -4.55 12.67
C VAL A 336 2.60 -3.38 13.15
N PRO A 337 2.30 -3.30 14.47
CA PRO A 337 1.32 -2.35 14.98
C PRO A 337 1.74 -0.88 14.78
N ALA A 338 0.79 0.00 14.51
CA ALA A 338 0.97 1.44 14.59
C ALA A 338 0.89 1.97 16.04
N ASN A 339 0.29 1.20 16.95
CA ASN A 339 0.11 1.52 18.36
C ASN A 339 1.42 1.27 19.14
N LYS A 340 1.92 2.30 19.84
CA LYS A 340 3.19 2.26 20.58
C LYS A 340 3.18 1.27 21.74
N GLU A 341 2.05 1.07 22.42
CA GLU A 341 1.90 0.10 23.49
C GLU A 341 2.02 -1.33 22.96
N VAL A 342 1.30 -1.63 21.86
CA VAL A 342 1.36 -2.94 21.21
C VAL A 342 2.75 -3.21 20.64
N GLN A 343 3.40 -2.20 20.04
CA GLN A 343 4.79 -2.36 19.59
C GLN A 343 5.76 -2.74 20.73
N SER A 344 5.53 -2.22 21.93
CA SER A 344 6.37 -2.49 23.09
C SER A 344 6.11 -3.85 23.74
N SER A 345 5.09 -4.59 23.31
CA SER A 345 4.74 -5.89 23.87
C SER A 345 5.84 -6.93 23.61
N GLU A 346 5.99 -7.89 24.52
CA GLU A 346 6.95 -9.00 24.38
C GLU A 346 6.72 -9.80 23.08
N ALA A 347 5.47 -9.99 22.70
CA ALA A 347 5.10 -10.71 21.48
C ALA A 347 5.65 -10.04 20.22
N VAL A 348 5.61 -8.71 20.14
CA VAL A 348 6.14 -7.93 19.01
C VAL A 348 7.66 -7.87 19.08
N GLN A 349 8.23 -7.60 20.25
CA GLN A 349 9.68 -7.43 20.43
C GLN A 349 10.48 -8.74 20.26
N SER A 350 9.86 -9.90 20.48
CA SER A 350 10.47 -11.21 20.23
C SER A 350 10.31 -11.70 18.77
N ASN A 351 9.50 -11.03 17.96
CA ASN A 351 9.29 -11.41 16.56
C ASN A 351 10.35 -10.77 15.66
N GLU A 352 11.18 -11.59 14.98
CA GLU A 352 12.30 -11.15 14.15
C GLU A 352 11.86 -10.19 13.03
N LEU A 353 10.74 -10.49 12.34
CA LEU A 353 10.20 -9.63 11.30
C LEU A 353 9.75 -8.28 11.84
N ALA A 354 8.93 -8.29 12.89
CA ALA A 354 8.41 -7.06 13.49
C ALA A 354 9.53 -6.17 14.01
N LYS A 355 10.49 -6.75 14.71
CA LYS A 355 11.68 -6.04 15.21
C LYS A 355 12.48 -5.41 14.08
N THR A 356 12.67 -6.13 12.96
CA THR A 356 13.40 -5.60 11.80
C THR A 356 12.63 -4.46 11.13
N VAL A 357 11.31 -4.59 10.94
CA VAL A 357 10.46 -3.52 10.38
C VAL A 357 10.46 -2.28 11.29
N ILE A 358 10.37 -2.47 12.60
CA ILE A 358 10.46 -1.37 13.58
C ILE A 358 11.83 -0.68 13.49
N THR A 359 12.91 -1.46 13.40
CA THR A 359 14.26 -0.92 13.22
C THR A 359 14.38 -0.11 11.93
N MET A 360 13.88 -0.63 10.80
CA MET A 360 13.84 0.11 9.55
C MET A 360 13.05 1.42 9.70
N GLY A 361 11.90 1.41 10.35
CA GLY A 361 11.06 2.60 10.55
C GLY A 361 11.58 3.58 11.61
N SER A 362 12.59 3.22 12.40
CA SER A 362 13.04 4.04 13.53
C SER A 362 13.95 5.21 13.14
N SER A 363 14.52 5.20 11.92
CA SER A 363 15.47 6.22 11.47
C SER A 363 15.31 6.53 9.98
N SER A 364 15.50 7.80 9.64
CA SER A 364 15.63 8.27 8.25
C SER A 364 16.88 7.72 7.54
N ASP A 365 17.81 7.08 8.26
CA ASP A 365 18.92 6.38 7.65
C ASP A 365 18.48 5.12 6.91
N TYR A 366 17.39 4.48 7.35
CA TYR A 366 16.88 3.23 6.79
C TYR A 366 15.64 3.39 5.92
N THR A 367 14.84 4.42 6.17
CA THR A 367 13.57 4.59 5.43
C THR A 367 13.30 6.03 5.05
N VAL A 368 12.45 6.16 4.04
CA VAL A 368 11.82 7.41 3.62
C VAL A 368 10.30 7.21 3.72
N VAL A 369 9.61 8.10 4.42
CA VAL A 369 8.15 8.09 4.45
C VAL A 369 7.62 8.40 3.06
N MET A 370 6.73 7.56 2.52
CA MET A 370 6.15 7.81 1.21
C MET A 370 5.39 9.14 1.20
N PRO A 371 5.60 9.99 0.19
CA PRO A 371 4.83 11.21 0.02
C PRO A 371 3.34 10.94 -0.21
N LYS A 372 2.50 11.91 0.15
CA LYS A 372 1.02 11.83 0.03
C LYS A 372 0.46 12.70 -1.09
N LEU A 373 1.30 13.27 -1.92
CA LEU A 373 0.92 14.15 -3.02
C LEU A 373 0.24 13.37 -4.17
N SER A 374 -0.67 14.03 -4.88
CA SER A 374 -1.36 13.45 -6.05
C SER A 374 -0.38 12.99 -7.14
N GLN A 375 0.76 13.67 -7.26
CA GLN A 375 1.86 13.37 -8.18
C GLN A 375 2.48 11.97 -7.98
N MET A 376 2.27 11.33 -6.83
CA MET A 376 2.74 9.96 -6.60
C MET A 376 2.22 8.95 -7.62
N GLY A 377 1.02 9.16 -8.17
CA GLY A 377 0.49 8.31 -9.24
C GLY A 377 1.36 8.33 -10.50
N THR A 378 1.78 9.52 -10.94
CA THR A 378 2.70 9.70 -12.08
C THR A 378 4.09 9.19 -11.73
N PHE A 379 4.58 9.51 -10.52
CA PHE A 379 5.87 9.02 -10.04
C PHE A 379 6.00 7.49 -10.14
N TRP A 380 5.02 6.72 -9.69
CA TRP A 380 5.07 5.25 -9.78
C TRP A 380 5.20 4.76 -11.21
N THR A 381 4.47 5.36 -12.13
CA THR A 381 4.46 4.95 -13.55
C THR A 381 5.75 5.31 -14.27
N GLU A 382 6.15 6.57 -14.18
CA GLU A 382 7.31 7.11 -14.91
C GLU A 382 8.64 6.55 -14.38
N SER A 383 8.78 6.44 -13.04
CA SER A 383 9.97 5.85 -12.45
C SER A 383 10.14 4.38 -12.80
N ALA A 384 9.05 3.58 -12.79
CA ALA A 384 9.12 2.17 -13.19
C ALA A 384 9.60 2.02 -14.64
N ALA A 385 9.18 2.90 -15.53
CA ALA A 385 9.61 2.90 -16.93
C ALA A 385 11.10 3.19 -17.06
N ILE A 386 11.59 4.29 -16.45
CA ILE A 386 13.01 4.68 -16.58
C ILE A 386 13.96 3.65 -15.95
N LEU A 387 13.59 3.08 -14.79
CA LEU A 387 14.38 2.04 -14.11
C LEU A 387 14.45 0.74 -14.95
N SER A 388 13.31 0.30 -15.49
CA SER A 388 13.25 -0.87 -16.36
C SER A 388 14.05 -0.65 -17.66
N ASP A 389 13.95 0.51 -18.25
CA ASP A 389 14.65 0.82 -19.51
C ASP A 389 16.16 0.93 -19.31
N ALA A 390 16.62 1.44 -18.15
CA ALA A 390 18.04 1.41 -17.79
C ALA A 390 18.55 -0.02 -17.63
N PHE A 391 17.88 -0.87 -16.84
CA PHE A 391 18.25 -2.27 -16.64
C PHE A 391 18.26 -3.07 -17.93
N ASN A 392 17.29 -2.84 -18.82
CA ASN A 392 17.16 -3.55 -20.09
C ASN A 392 18.07 -2.98 -21.21
N GLY A 393 18.93 -1.99 -20.92
CA GLY A 393 19.87 -1.39 -21.88
C GLY A 393 19.21 -0.55 -22.98
N LYS A 394 17.97 -0.11 -22.77
CA LYS A 394 17.24 0.73 -23.73
C LYS A 394 17.64 2.20 -23.64
N ILE A 395 18.25 2.62 -22.53
CA ILE A 395 18.81 3.94 -22.32
C ILE A 395 20.33 3.79 -22.28
N LYS A 396 21.07 4.59 -23.07
CA LYS A 396 22.52 4.61 -23.02
C LYS A 396 22.99 5.32 -21.75
N GLU A 397 24.14 4.92 -21.21
CA GLU A 397 24.73 5.55 -20.03
C GLU A 397 24.91 7.07 -20.20
N SER A 398 25.33 7.52 -21.40
CA SER A 398 25.47 8.93 -21.75
C SER A 398 24.18 9.76 -21.58
N ASP A 399 23.03 9.10 -21.61
CA ASP A 399 21.71 9.74 -21.61
C ASP A 399 21.02 9.71 -20.25
N TYR A 400 21.60 9.01 -19.24
CA TYR A 400 20.99 8.85 -17.92
C TYR A 400 20.65 10.18 -17.26
N LEU A 401 21.61 11.10 -17.22
CA LEU A 401 21.42 12.43 -16.63
C LEU A 401 20.28 13.19 -17.31
N THR A 402 20.27 13.24 -18.65
CA THR A 402 19.24 13.95 -19.43
C THR A 402 17.87 13.34 -19.23
N LYS A 403 17.78 12.00 -19.16
CA LYS A 403 16.52 11.28 -18.90
C LYS A 403 15.96 11.58 -17.51
N LEU A 404 16.81 11.60 -16.48
CA LEU A 404 16.41 11.95 -15.13
C LEU A 404 16.03 13.43 -15.00
N GLN A 405 16.72 14.36 -15.69
CA GLN A 405 16.32 15.76 -15.74
C GLN A 405 14.95 15.95 -16.41
N GLN A 406 14.63 15.15 -17.42
CA GLN A 406 13.31 15.18 -18.02
C GLN A 406 12.26 14.60 -17.04
N PHE A 407 12.58 13.48 -16.39
CA PHE A 407 11.72 12.88 -15.37
C PHE A 407 11.38 13.88 -14.24
N ASP A 408 12.37 14.60 -13.69
CA ASP A 408 12.13 15.62 -12.66
C ASP A 408 11.14 16.70 -13.16
N LYS A 409 11.26 17.14 -14.42
CA LYS A 409 10.32 18.10 -15.03
C LYS A 409 8.91 17.54 -15.20
N ASP A 410 8.79 16.29 -15.63
CA ASP A 410 7.50 15.64 -15.86
C ASP A 410 6.74 15.45 -14.54
N ILE A 411 7.46 15.03 -13.48
CA ILE A 411 6.88 14.92 -12.13
C ILE A 411 6.44 16.29 -11.60
N ALA A 412 7.27 17.33 -11.75
CA ALA A 412 6.93 18.69 -11.31
C ALA A 412 5.74 19.29 -12.07
N ALA A 413 5.55 18.92 -13.34
CA ALA A 413 4.44 19.39 -14.17
C ALA A 413 3.10 18.71 -13.87
N THR A 414 3.09 17.58 -13.16
CA THR A 414 1.88 16.84 -12.80
C THR A 414 1.09 17.62 -11.74
N LYS A 415 -0.22 17.82 -11.97
CA LYS A 415 -1.13 18.54 -11.07
C LYS A 415 -1.99 17.58 -10.24
#